data_263ef285965767f1b5f6308cc3edf461
#
_entry.id   263ef285965767f1b5f6308cc3edf461
#
_cell.length_a   1.000
_cell.length_b   1.000
_cell.length_c   1.000
_cell.angle_alpha   90.00
_cell.angle_beta   90.00
_cell.angle_gamma   90.00
#
_symmetry.space_group_name_H-M   'P 1'
#
loop_
_entity.id
_entity.type
_entity.pdbx_description
1 polymer ?
#
loop_
_entity_poly.entity_id
_entity_poly.type
_entity_poly.pdbx_seq_one_letter_code
_entity_poly.pdbx_strand_id
1 'polypeptide(L)'
;MTRTGLVTDPWFDGRPRFQAQPVRVRRAEWDVMARAAESVAAVLDELAGIVRAQPALLDDFFALTPVQKLMWQTSAPLWHGIARADVFLRDGDWPAVCEVNCDTPSGLAEAISLSAVCAPAGLIDPNQRLRAAFVAVMSRFAPPARDGGAGDRGLTIGIVYPTELSEDLALIALYRGWCEAQGWDVVLGSPYNLQPLADGGVALFGRRCDVVLRHYKTDWWGERLPVRDDEAPFPDP
;
A
#
# COMPACT_ATOMS: atom_id res chain seq x y z
N MET A 1 -18.06 -14.19 0.53
CA MET A 1 -17.27 -13.01 0.10
C MET A 1 -17.72 -11.75 0.84
N THR A 2 -18.94 -11.29 0.69
CA THR A 2 -19.45 -10.12 1.43
C THR A 2 -19.41 -10.24 2.96
N ARG A 3 -19.48 -11.48 3.53
CA ARG A 3 -19.39 -11.68 4.98
C ARG A 3 -18.01 -11.40 5.58
N THR A 4 -16.95 -11.42 4.77
CA THR A 4 -15.58 -11.16 5.22
C THR A 4 -15.20 -9.68 5.10
N GLY A 5 -16.03 -8.84 4.46
CA GLY A 5 -15.73 -7.46 4.14
C GLY A 5 -14.62 -7.27 3.10
N LEU A 6 -14.11 -8.36 2.50
CA LEU A 6 -13.03 -8.32 1.52
C LEU A 6 -13.50 -8.04 0.08
N VAL A 7 -14.81 -8.06 -0.14
CA VAL A 7 -15.45 -7.63 -1.39
C VAL A 7 -16.63 -6.76 -1.01
N THR A 8 -16.50 -5.48 -1.16
CA THR A 8 -17.51 -4.49 -0.75
C THR A 8 -18.54 -4.21 -1.84
N ASP A 9 -18.16 -4.37 -3.10
CA ASP A 9 -19.03 -4.09 -4.25
C ASP A 9 -18.97 -5.25 -5.28
N PRO A 10 -19.77 -6.32 -5.08
CA PRO A 10 -19.80 -7.47 -5.96
C PRO A 10 -20.61 -7.27 -7.25
N TRP A 11 -21.34 -6.15 -7.39
CA TRP A 11 -22.21 -5.86 -8.50
C TRP A 11 -21.82 -4.55 -9.19
N PHE A 12 -21.95 -4.50 -10.51
CA PHE A 12 -21.81 -3.31 -11.31
C PHE A 12 -22.95 -3.26 -12.33
N ASP A 13 -23.73 -2.20 -12.31
CA ASP A 13 -24.89 -2.00 -13.20
C ASP A 13 -25.84 -3.23 -13.23
N GLY A 14 -26.16 -3.77 -12.04
CA GLY A 14 -27.03 -4.93 -11.88
C GLY A 14 -26.43 -6.26 -12.34
N ARG A 15 -25.16 -6.32 -12.70
CA ARG A 15 -24.45 -7.52 -13.14
C ARG A 15 -23.32 -7.88 -12.16
N PRO A 16 -22.97 -9.19 -12.05
CA PRO A 16 -21.79 -9.57 -11.27
C PRO A 16 -20.53 -8.86 -11.80
N ARG A 17 -19.82 -8.18 -10.91
CA ARG A 17 -18.56 -7.49 -11.24
C ARG A 17 -17.40 -8.45 -11.52
N PHE A 18 -17.47 -9.64 -10.95
CA PHE A 18 -16.38 -10.62 -11.01
C PHE A 18 -16.81 -11.88 -11.76
N GLN A 19 -15.86 -12.46 -12.48
CA GLN A 19 -16.03 -13.78 -13.10
C GLN A 19 -15.74 -14.89 -12.09
N ALA A 20 -16.56 -15.93 -12.09
CA ALA A 20 -16.32 -17.11 -11.26
C ALA A 20 -15.22 -18.04 -11.84
N GLN A 21 -14.89 -17.88 -13.13
CA GLN A 21 -13.84 -18.67 -13.77
C GLN A 21 -12.50 -17.94 -13.65
N PRO A 22 -11.47 -18.60 -13.07
CA PRO A 22 -10.13 -18.03 -13.01
C PRO A 22 -9.49 -17.97 -14.40
N VAL A 23 -8.78 -16.89 -14.68
CA VAL A 23 -7.89 -16.80 -15.82
C VAL A 23 -6.66 -17.66 -15.54
N ARG A 24 -6.38 -18.60 -16.41
CA ARG A 24 -5.19 -19.48 -16.31
C ARG A 24 -4.04 -18.86 -17.10
N VAL A 25 -2.92 -18.69 -16.43
CA VAL A 25 -1.68 -18.18 -17.02
C VAL A 25 -0.63 -19.26 -16.92
N ARG A 26 0.13 -19.49 -18.00
CA ARG A 26 1.25 -20.42 -17.98
C ARG A 26 2.35 -19.88 -17.05
N ARG A 27 3.07 -20.77 -16.40
CA ARG A 27 4.16 -20.38 -15.49
C ARG A 27 5.20 -19.48 -16.18
N ALA A 28 5.55 -19.78 -17.42
CA ALA A 28 6.49 -18.97 -18.19
C ALA A 28 6.00 -17.54 -18.43
N GLU A 29 4.71 -17.37 -18.74
CA GLU A 29 4.08 -16.04 -18.89
C GLU A 29 4.07 -15.27 -17.58
N TRP A 30 3.72 -15.94 -16.49
CA TRP A 30 3.79 -15.36 -15.15
C TRP A 30 5.20 -14.88 -14.81
N ASP A 31 6.22 -15.71 -15.04
CA ASP A 31 7.61 -15.37 -14.74
C ASP A 31 8.10 -14.18 -15.59
N VAL A 32 7.61 -14.06 -16.83
CA VAL A 32 7.90 -12.91 -17.71
C VAL A 32 7.27 -11.62 -17.14
N MET A 33 5.99 -11.68 -16.76
CA MET A 33 5.30 -10.52 -16.15
C MET A 33 5.94 -10.10 -14.83
N ALA A 34 6.28 -11.07 -13.97
CA ALA A 34 6.93 -10.80 -12.70
C ALA A 34 8.29 -10.09 -12.90
N ARG A 35 9.12 -10.60 -13.79
CA ARG A 35 10.41 -9.95 -14.13
C ARG A 35 10.25 -8.55 -14.71
N ALA A 36 9.21 -8.32 -15.52
CA ALA A 36 8.94 -6.99 -16.06
C ALA A 36 8.60 -6.00 -14.93
N ALA A 37 7.74 -6.40 -14.00
CA ALA A 37 7.37 -5.58 -12.83
C ALA A 37 8.59 -5.29 -11.94
N GLU A 38 9.40 -6.32 -11.64
CA GLU A 38 10.64 -6.19 -10.85
C GLU A 38 11.66 -5.28 -11.54
N SER A 39 11.81 -5.39 -12.87
CA SER A 39 12.74 -4.56 -13.65
C SER A 39 12.34 -3.08 -13.62
N VAL A 40 11.06 -2.78 -13.78
CA VAL A 40 10.58 -1.38 -13.71
C VAL A 40 10.76 -0.83 -12.29
N ALA A 41 10.47 -1.62 -11.26
CA ALA A 41 10.73 -1.21 -9.88
C ALA A 41 12.22 -0.89 -9.63
N ALA A 42 13.13 -1.71 -10.16
CA ALA A 42 14.57 -1.48 -10.06
C ALA A 42 15.01 -0.19 -10.79
N VAL A 43 14.45 0.07 -11.97
CA VAL A 43 14.71 1.34 -12.71
C VAL A 43 14.22 2.56 -11.93
N LEU A 44 13.04 2.47 -11.31
CA LEU A 44 12.52 3.56 -10.49
C LEU A 44 13.36 3.77 -9.22
N ASP A 45 13.89 2.71 -8.62
CA ASP A 45 14.80 2.81 -7.47
C ASP A 45 16.13 3.46 -7.87
N GLU A 46 16.70 3.08 -9.02
CA GLU A 46 17.89 3.73 -9.58
C GLU A 46 17.64 5.21 -9.87
N LEU A 47 16.50 5.55 -10.49
CA LEU A 47 16.10 6.94 -10.72
C LEU A 47 16.00 7.73 -9.41
N ALA A 48 15.41 7.14 -8.39
CA ALA A 48 15.34 7.76 -7.07
C ALA A 48 16.74 8.02 -6.50
N GLY A 49 17.69 7.12 -6.72
CA GLY A 49 19.10 7.30 -6.37
C GLY A 49 19.74 8.49 -7.11
N ILE A 50 19.50 8.62 -8.40
CA ILE A 50 20.00 9.73 -9.23
C ILE A 50 19.46 11.07 -8.73
N VAL A 51 18.15 11.15 -8.48
CA VAL A 51 17.49 12.38 -8.00
C VAL A 51 18.02 12.79 -6.61
N ARG A 52 18.28 11.83 -5.72
CA ARG A 52 18.92 12.13 -4.42
C ARG A 52 20.31 12.71 -4.58
N ALA A 53 21.08 12.18 -5.52
CA ALA A 53 22.43 12.70 -5.81
C ALA A 53 22.42 14.08 -6.50
N GLN A 54 21.30 14.45 -7.14
CA GLN A 54 21.13 15.69 -7.90
C GLN A 54 19.81 16.39 -7.54
N PRO A 55 19.71 16.99 -6.32
CA PRO A 55 18.45 17.58 -5.84
C PRO A 55 17.85 18.66 -6.73
N ALA A 56 18.67 19.33 -7.55
CA ALA A 56 18.18 20.33 -8.52
C ALA A 56 17.14 19.73 -9.51
N LEU A 57 17.20 18.42 -9.76
CA LEU A 57 16.22 17.75 -10.62
C LEU A 57 14.78 17.85 -10.08
N LEU A 58 14.60 18.01 -8.79
CA LEU A 58 13.28 18.19 -8.17
C LEU A 58 12.60 19.47 -8.67
N ASP A 59 13.39 20.52 -8.95
CA ASP A 59 12.92 21.78 -9.51
C ASP A 59 12.96 21.79 -11.03
N ASP A 60 14.13 21.50 -11.58
CA ASP A 60 14.44 21.77 -13.00
C ASP A 60 13.76 20.77 -13.95
N PHE A 61 13.56 19.53 -13.50
CA PHE A 61 12.98 18.46 -14.32
C PHE A 61 11.60 18.04 -13.85
N PHE A 62 11.43 17.74 -12.55
CA PHE A 62 10.16 17.27 -12.03
C PHE A 62 9.20 18.39 -11.64
N ALA A 63 9.67 19.60 -11.47
CA ALA A 63 8.90 20.79 -11.08
C ALA A 63 8.00 20.55 -9.85
N LEU A 64 8.55 19.86 -8.83
CA LEU A 64 7.79 19.51 -7.65
C LEU A 64 7.42 20.74 -6.83
N THR A 65 6.22 20.73 -6.27
CA THR A 65 5.78 21.73 -5.27
C THR A 65 6.62 21.63 -3.99
N PRO A 66 6.66 22.67 -3.15
CA PRO A 66 7.39 22.61 -1.87
C PRO A 66 6.98 21.42 -0.98
N VAL A 67 5.67 21.11 -0.92
CA VAL A 67 5.15 19.97 -0.16
C VAL A 67 5.67 18.64 -0.73
N GLN A 68 5.59 18.46 -2.05
CA GLN A 68 6.10 17.24 -2.69
C GLN A 68 7.62 17.07 -2.48
N LYS A 69 8.40 18.16 -2.54
CA LYS A 69 9.84 18.10 -2.24
C LYS A 69 10.11 17.67 -0.81
N LEU A 70 9.37 18.20 0.16
CA LEU A 70 9.51 17.80 1.55
C LEU A 70 9.16 16.32 1.74
N MET A 71 8.06 15.86 1.15
CA MET A 71 7.67 14.44 1.18
C MET A 71 8.75 13.56 0.55
N TRP A 72 9.33 13.98 -0.57
CA TRP A 72 10.46 13.30 -1.19
C TRP A 72 11.67 13.20 -0.27
N GLN A 73 12.08 14.33 0.33
CA GLN A 73 13.25 14.40 1.21
C GLN A 73 13.10 13.54 2.46
N THR A 74 11.89 13.43 2.99
CA THR A 74 11.59 12.62 4.18
C THR A 74 11.37 11.13 3.88
N SER A 75 11.23 10.74 2.61
CA SER A 75 10.99 9.34 2.18
C SER A 75 12.24 8.45 2.15
N ALA A 76 13.45 9.02 2.31
CA ALA A 76 14.69 8.24 2.28
C ALA A 76 14.74 7.21 3.43
N PRO A 77 15.34 6.01 3.23
CA PRO A 77 16.00 5.54 2.00
C PRO A 77 15.08 4.82 1.02
N LEU A 78 13.84 4.53 1.37
CA LEU A 78 12.90 3.78 0.54
C LEU A 78 11.91 4.74 -0.13
N TRP A 79 11.77 4.60 -1.44
CA TRP A 79 10.80 5.40 -2.18
C TRP A 79 9.38 4.83 -2.07
N HIS A 80 9.22 3.51 -1.87
CA HIS A 80 7.91 2.89 -1.76
C HIS A 80 7.94 1.51 -1.07
N GLY A 81 6.82 1.08 -0.46
CA GLY A 81 6.68 -0.21 0.22
C GLY A 81 5.84 -1.24 -0.54
N ILE A 82 4.77 -0.80 -1.22
CA ILE A 82 3.83 -1.66 -1.94
C ILE A 82 3.49 -1.00 -3.27
N ALA A 83 3.62 -1.74 -4.37
CA ALA A 83 3.29 -1.26 -5.70
C ALA A 83 2.59 -2.35 -6.52
N ARG A 84 1.81 -1.93 -7.53
CA ARG A 84 1.21 -2.81 -8.53
C ARG A 84 1.60 -2.32 -9.91
N ALA A 85 2.31 -3.15 -10.66
CA ALA A 85 2.58 -2.90 -12.07
C ALA A 85 1.45 -3.47 -12.92
N ASP A 86 0.92 -2.69 -13.83
CA ASP A 86 -0.06 -3.12 -14.83
C ASP A 86 0.71 -3.58 -16.08
N VAL A 87 0.70 -4.90 -16.33
CA VAL A 87 1.53 -5.55 -17.34
C VAL A 87 0.65 -6.17 -18.43
N PHE A 88 0.98 -5.88 -19.68
CA PHE A 88 0.38 -6.47 -20.85
C PHE A 88 1.33 -7.47 -21.49
N LEU A 89 0.84 -8.66 -21.80
CA LEU A 89 1.54 -9.60 -22.69
C LEU A 89 1.15 -9.27 -24.12
N ARG A 90 2.14 -8.99 -24.95
CA ARG A 90 1.97 -8.75 -26.39
C ARG A 90 2.31 -10.02 -27.16
N ASP A 91 1.88 -10.09 -28.41
CA ASP A 91 2.26 -11.16 -29.32
C ASP A 91 3.79 -11.30 -29.34
N GLY A 92 4.29 -12.54 -29.20
CA GLY A 92 5.71 -12.81 -29.10
C GLY A 92 6.29 -12.78 -27.69
N ASP A 93 5.43 -12.90 -26.65
CA ASP A 93 5.81 -12.97 -25.22
C ASP A 93 6.60 -11.75 -24.69
N TRP A 94 6.48 -10.58 -25.35
CA TRP A 94 7.09 -9.35 -24.86
C TRP A 94 6.17 -8.64 -23.86
N PRO A 95 6.59 -8.50 -22.61
CA PRO A 95 5.81 -7.75 -21.62
C PRO A 95 5.91 -6.24 -21.90
N ALA A 96 4.79 -5.54 -21.76
CA ALA A 96 4.76 -4.08 -21.72
C ALA A 96 4.17 -3.64 -20.38
N VAL A 97 4.93 -2.88 -19.59
CA VAL A 97 4.43 -2.25 -18.38
C VAL A 97 3.78 -0.93 -18.78
N CYS A 98 2.48 -0.80 -18.51
CA CYS A 98 1.71 0.40 -18.81
C CYS A 98 1.93 1.46 -17.73
N GLU A 99 1.79 1.07 -16.48
CA GLU A 99 1.94 1.94 -15.32
C GLU A 99 2.36 1.17 -14.08
N VAL A 100 2.82 1.91 -13.07
CA VAL A 100 3.08 1.40 -11.73
C VAL A 100 2.26 2.21 -10.75
N ASN A 101 1.26 1.57 -10.16
CA ASN A 101 0.46 2.14 -9.09
C ASN A 101 1.21 1.95 -7.78
N CYS A 102 1.78 3.00 -7.22
CA CYS A 102 2.64 2.92 -6.06
C CYS A 102 2.15 3.69 -4.83
N ASP A 103 1.01 4.34 -4.92
CA ASP A 103 0.46 5.10 -3.80
C ASP A 103 -0.60 4.30 -3.03
N THR A 104 -1.73 4.01 -3.64
CA THR A 104 -2.82 3.23 -3.06
C THR A 104 -3.28 2.13 -4.04
N PRO A 105 -2.43 1.14 -4.37
CA PRO A 105 -2.79 0.12 -5.35
C PRO A 105 -3.98 -0.71 -4.86
N SER A 106 -5.08 -0.69 -5.60
CA SER A 106 -6.32 -1.41 -5.31
C SER A 106 -6.37 -2.81 -5.97
N GLY A 107 -7.44 -3.56 -5.73
CA GLY A 107 -7.69 -4.86 -6.37
C GLY A 107 -7.05 -6.08 -5.68
N LEU A 108 -6.17 -5.87 -4.69
CA LEU A 108 -5.48 -6.96 -4.00
C LEU A 108 -6.44 -7.81 -3.14
N ALA A 109 -7.36 -7.17 -2.43
CA ALA A 109 -8.32 -7.86 -1.58
C ALA A 109 -9.27 -8.74 -2.40
N GLU A 110 -9.73 -8.24 -3.54
CA GLU A 110 -10.55 -8.97 -4.49
C GLU A 110 -9.78 -10.15 -5.11
N ALA A 111 -8.54 -9.92 -5.56
CA ALA A 111 -7.72 -10.95 -6.15
C ALA A 111 -7.48 -12.12 -5.20
N ILE A 112 -7.15 -11.85 -3.93
CA ILE A 112 -6.94 -12.87 -2.90
C ILE A 112 -8.23 -13.60 -2.59
N SER A 113 -9.33 -12.87 -2.40
CA SER A 113 -10.63 -13.46 -2.03
C SER A 113 -11.20 -14.33 -3.15
N LEU A 114 -11.07 -13.88 -4.40
CA LEU A 114 -11.53 -14.62 -5.57
C LEU A 114 -10.67 -15.86 -5.80
N SER A 115 -9.35 -15.75 -5.69
CA SER A 115 -8.44 -16.89 -5.80
C SER A 115 -8.77 -17.96 -4.76
N ALA A 116 -9.03 -17.57 -3.51
CA ALA A 116 -9.37 -18.51 -2.45
C ALA A 116 -10.70 -19.27 -2.68
N VAL A 117 -11.66 -18.64 -3.38
CA VAL A 117 -12.99 -19.24 -3.63
C VAL A 117 -13.05 -19.98 -4.96
N CYS A 118 -12.37 -19.47 -5.98
CA CYS A 118 -12.53 -19.91 -7.36
C CYS A 118 -11.35 -20.75 -7.88
N ALA A 119 -10.24 -20.87 -7.13
CA ALA A 119 -9.08 -21.63 -7.58
C ALA A 119 -9.39 -23.12 -7.68
N PRO A 120 -9.31 -23.72 -8.89
CA PRO A 120 -9.44 -25.17 -9.02
C PRO A 120 -8.28 -25.91 -8.32
N ALA A 121 -8.53 -27.10 -7.84
CA ALA A 121 -7.48 -27.95 -7.29
C ALA A 121 -6.32 -28.14 -8.28
N GLY A 122 -5.09 -28.00 -7.79
CA GLY A 122 -3.87 -28.18 -8.59
C GLY A 122 -3.34 -26.92 -9.29
N LEU A 123 -4.00 -25.76 -9.15
CA LEU A 123 -3.43 -24.48 -9.59
C LEU A 123 -2.65 -23.81 -8.45
N ILE A 124 -1.58 -23.12 -8.81
CA ILE A 124 -0.81 -22.31 -7.88
C ILE A 124 -1.50 -20.95 -7.75
N ASP A 125 -1.81 -20.56 -6.52
CA ASP A 125 -2.27 -19.19 -6.24
C ASP A 125 -1.07 -18.22 -6.32
N PRO A 126 -1.05 -17.27 -7.27
CA PRO A 126 0.03 -16.30 -7.38
C PRO A 126 0.13 -15.37 -6.16
N ASN A 127 -0.95 -15.23 -5.39
CA ASN A 127 -1.03 -14.32 -4.24
C ASN A 127 -0.48 -14.94 -2.93
N GLN A 128 -0.12 -16.23 -2.93
CA GLN A 128 0.27 -16.96 -1.71
C GLN A 128 1.41 -16.34 -0.90
N ARG A 129 2.29 -15.55 -1.55
CA ARG A 129 3.44 -14.89 -0.91
C ARG A 129 3.17 -13.46 -0.44
N LEU A 130 2.05 -12.86 -0.86
CA LEU A 130 1.77 -11.44 -0.61
C LEU A 130 1.68 -11.11 0.88
N ARG A 131 1.02 -11.96 1.67
CA ARG A 131 0.94 -11.77 3.13
C ARG A 131 2.34 -11.77 3.77
N ALA A 132 3.19 -12.72 3.42
CA ALA A 132 4.54 -12.81 3.98
C ALA A 132 5.39 -11.60 3.57
N ALA A 133 5.28 -11.15 2.31
CA ALA A 133 5.96 -9.97 1.83
C ALA A 133 5.49 -8.71 2.56
N PHE A 134 4.18 -8.54 2.75
CA PHE A 134 3.60 -7.43 3.51
C PHE A 134 4.13 -7.41 4.95
N VAL A 135 4.08 -8.54 5.64
CA VAL A 135 4.58 -8.66 7.02
C VAL A 135 6.08 -8.33 7.09
N ALA A 136 6.88 -8.79 6.12
CA ALA A 136 8.30 -8.47 6.06
C ALA A 136 8.57 -6.97 5.88
N VAL A 137 7.80 -6.30 5.01
CA VAL A 137 7.87 -4.83 4.84
C VAL A 137 7.55 -4.13 6.15
N MET A 138 6.42 -4.47 6.80
CA MET A 138 6.01 -3.83 8.06
C MET A 138 7.04 -4.05 9.17
N SER A 139 7.59 -5.26 9.28
CA SER A 139 8.63 -5.60 10.27
C SER A 139 9.92 -4.83 10.06
N ARG A 140 10.27 -4.48 8.81
CA ARG A 140 11.48 -3.71 8.49
C ARG A 140 11.44 -2.29 9.07
N PHE A 141 10.26 -1.71 9.22
CA PHE A 141 10.07 -0.38 9.80
C PHE A 141 9.79 -0.41 11.30
N ALA A 142 9.69 -1.60 11.90
CA ALA A 142 9.49 -1.71 13.34
C ALA A 142 10.69 -1.11 14.07
N PRO A 143 10.47 -0.33 15.14
CA PRO A 143 11.56 0.16 15.97
C PRO A 143 12.30 -1.04 16.60
N PRO A 144 13.60 -0.91 16.89
CA PRO A 144 14.32 -1.93 17.63
C PRO A 144 13.64 -2.17 18.98
N ALA A 145 13.71 -3.41 19.47
CA ALA A 145 13.19 -3.75 20.79
C ALA A 145 13.73 -2.80 21.84
N ARG A 146 12.87 -2.16 22.60
CA ARG A 146 13.30 -1.24 23.66
C ARG A 146 13.90 -2.05 24.81
N ASP A 147 15.13 -1.77 25.16
CA ASP A 147 15.78 -2.34 26.32
C ASP A 147 14.97 -2.03 27.58
N GLY A 148 14.58 -3.06 28.33
CA GLY A 148 14.04 -2.94 29.67
C GLY A 148 12.55 -3.28 29.89
N GLY A 149 11.85 -3.78 28.88
CA GLY A 149 10.43 -4.11 29.02
C GLY A 149 9.98 -5.23 28.10
N ALA A 150 10.70 -6.36 28.10
CA ALA A 150 10.32 -7.51 27.31
C ALA A 150 9.19 -8.32 27.97
N GLY A 151 8.00 -7.77 27.96
CA GLY A 151 6.82 -8.58 27.77
C GLY A 151 6.57 -8.59 26.28
N ASP A 152 6.18 -9.73 25.77
CA ASP A 152 5.74 -10.14 24.43
C ASP A 152 4.67 -9.21 23.79
N ARG A 153 4.93 -7.90 23.82
CA ARG A 153 4.02 -6.89 23.28
C ARG A 153 4.22 -6.79 21.79
N GLY A 154 3.25 -7.27 21.05
CA GLY A 154 3.17 -7.08 19.60
C GLY A 154 3.25 -5.61 19.19
N LEU A 155 3.62 -5.35 17.94
CA LEU A 155 3.63 -4.01 17.37
C LEU A 155 2.23 -3.39 17.39
N THR A 156 2.19 -2.06 17.50
CA THR A 156 0.98 -1.27 17.22
C THR A 156 1.12 -0.64 15.84
N ILE A 157 0.27 -1.06 14.91
CA ILE A 157 0.25 -0.58 13.53
C ILE A 157 -0.88 0.43 13.37
N GLY A 158 -0.55 1.66 13.02
CA GLY A 158 -1.52 2.64 12.56
C GLY A 158 -1.80 2.44 11.07
N ILE A 159 -3.05 2.37 10.65
CA ILE A 159 -3.40 2.40 9.22
C ILE A 159 -4.19 3.68 8.97
N VAL A 160 -3.59 4.56 8.17
CA VAL A 160 -4.18 5.84 7.77
C VAL A 160 -4.73 5.71 6.36
N TYR A 161 -6.03 5.95 6.20
CA TYR A 161 -6.73 5.78 4.93
C TYR A 161 -7.86 6.83 4.77
N PRO A 162 -8.38 7.03 3.54
CA PRO A 162 -9.52 7.93 3.31
C PRO A 162 -10.81 7.29 3.82
N THR A 163 -11.22 7.64 5.03
CA THR A 163 -12.36 7.02 5.74
C THR A 163 -13.70 7.25 5.04
N GLU A 164 -13.77 8.23 4.16
CA GLU A 164 -14.93 8.55 3.32
C GLU A 164 -15.06 7.71 2.05
N LEU A 165 -14.00 6.95 1.68
CA LEU A 165 -14.00 6.11 0.47
C LEU A 165 -14.25 4.64 0.81
N SER A 166 -15.42 4.13 0.45
CA SER A 166 -15.78 2.73 0.72
C SER A 166 -14.99 1.72 -0.11
N GLU A 167 -14.43 2.14 -1.25
CA GLU A 167 -13.66 1.27 -2.14
C GLU A 167 -12.37 0.73 -1.50
N ASP A 168 -11.77 1.48 -0.58
CA ASP A 168 -10.54 1.08 0.11
C ASP A 168 -10.78 0.13 1.28
N LEU A 169 -12.01 0.05 1.81
CA LEU A 169 -12.31 -0.72 3.02
C LEU A 169 -11.95 -2.19 2.92
N ALA A 170 -12.10 -2.80 1.75
CA ALA A 170 -11.73 -4.21 1.53
C ALA A 170 -10.24 -4.43 1.73
N LEU A 171 -9.41 -3.52 1.21
CA LEU A 171 -7.96 -3.60 1.33
C LEU A 171 -7.48 -3.29 2.76
N ILE A 172 -8.10 -2.31 3.40
CA ILE A 172 -7.83 -2.00 4.82
C ILE A 172 -8.18 -3.18 5.72
N ALA A 173 -9.32 -3.84 5.49
CA ALA A 173 -9.71 -5.05 6.22
C ALA A 173 -8.70 -6.19 6.02
N LEU A 174 -8.17 -6.35 4.81
CA LEU A 174 -7.13 -7.33 4.50
C LEU A 174 -5.84 -7.05 5.27
N TYR A 175 -5.32 -5.83 5.20
CA TYR A 175 -4.10 -5.42 5.92
C TYR A 175 -4.25 -5.57 7.43
N ARG A 176 -5.37 -5.12 7.97
CA ARG A 176 -5.72 -5.31 9.37
C ARG A 176 -5.67 -6.79 9.77
N GLY A 177 -6.35 -7.65 9.02
CA GLY A 177 -6.37 -9.09 9.30
C GLY A 177 -4.98 -9.73 9.23
N TRP A 178 -4.10 -9.27 8.34
CA TRP A 178 -2.72 -9.74 8.27
C TRP A 178 -1.88 -9.31 9.47
N CYS A 179 -2.05 -8.07 9.94
CA CYS A 179 -1.38 -7.57 11.15
C CYS A 179 -1.87 -8.30 12.40
N GLU A 180 -3.18 -8.39 12.61
CA GLU A 180 -3.78 -9.08 13.76
C GLU A 180 -3.36 -10.54 13.84
N ALA A 181 -3.19 -11.23 12.70
CA ALA A 181 -2.70 -12.59 12.64
C ALA A 181 -1.20 -12.75 12.99
N GLN A 182 -0.45 -11.65 13.14
CA GLN A 182 0.91 -11.62 13.72
C GLN A 182 0.88 -11.31 15.24
N GLY A 183 -0.29 -11.13 15.84
CA GLY A 183 -0.41 -10.65 17.21
C GLY A 183 -0.14 -9.15 17.34
N TRP A 184 -0.24 -8.37 16.26
CA TRP A 184 -0.06 -6.93 16.28
C TRP A 184 -1.39 -6.23 16.52
N ASP A 185 -1.35 -5.16 17.31
CA ASP A 185 -2.48 -4.27 17.49
C ASP A 185 -2.64 -3.37 16.27
N VAL A 186 -3.90 -3.11 15.86
CA VAL A 186 -4.18 -2.22 14.73
C VAL A 186 -5.07 -1.06 15.17
N VAL A 187 -4.68 0.13 14.75
CA VAL A 187 -5.49 1.36 14.91
C VAL A 187 -5.78 1.90 13.51
N LEU A 188 -7.07 2.07 13.21
CA LEU A 188 -7.53 2.60 11.92
C LEU A 188 -7.94 4.06 12.09
N GLY A 189 -7.61 4.91 11.14
CA GLY A 189 -8.03 6.31 11.16
C GLY A 189 -7.71 7.06 9.87
N SER A 190 -8.14 8.30 9.82
CA SER A 190 -7.78 9.25 8.77
C SER A 190 -6.51 10.01 9.12
N PRO A 191 -5.91 10.73 8.18
CA PRO A 191 -4.82 11.65 8.47
C PRO A 191 -5.13 12.65 9.57
N TYR A 192 -6.36 13.12 9.68
CA TYR A 192 -6.80 14.08 10.71
C TYR A 192 -6.73 13.54 12.15
N ASN A 193 -6.61 12.23 12.30
CA ASN A 193 -6.49 11.58 13.61
C ASN A 193 -5.03 11.36 14.04
N LEU A 194 -4.06 11.71 13.18
CA LEU A 194 -2.63 11.64 13.49
C LEU A 194 -2.25 12.76 14.47
N GLN A 195 -1.40 12.42 15.43
CA GLN A 195 -0.90 13.32 16.42
C GLN A 195 0.61 13.12 16.61
N PRO A 196 1.43 14.16 16.41
CA PRO A 196 2.84 14.07 16.74
C PRO A 196 3.01 13.94 18.27
N LEU A 197 3.99 13.16 18.69
CA LEU A 197 4.36 13.01 20.09
C LEU A 197 5.64 13.79 20.37
N ALA A 198 5.79 14.27 21.63
CA ALA A 198 6.91 15.10 22.03
C ALA A 198 8.30 14.43 21.83
N ASP A 199 8.34 13.12 21.78
CA ASP A 199 9.56 12.33 21.55
C ASP A 199 9.82 12.00 20.06
N GLY A 200 9.12 12.68 19.15
CA GLY A 200 9.23 12.45 17.70
C GLY A 200 8.45 11.24 17.19
N GLY A 201 7.69 10.54 18.05
CA GLY A 201 6.79 9.46 17.65
C GLY A 201 5.47 10.00 17.10
N VAL A 202 4.61 9.08 16.67
CA VAL A 202 3.27 9.40 16.18
C VAL A 202 2.21 8.56 16.89
N ALA A 203 1.06 9.14 17.13
CA ALA A 203 -0.12 8.47 17.64
C ALA A 203 -1.29 8.61 16.67
N LEU A 204 -2.21 7.66 16.72
CA LEU A 204 -3.48 7.71 16.02
C LEU A 204 -4.59 7.53 17.06
N PHE A 205 -5.49 8.50 17.18
CA PHE A 205 -6.46 8.57 18.28
C PHE A 205 -5.83 8.45 19.69
N GLY A 206 -4.70 9.11 19.91
CA GLY A 206 -3.98 9.06 21.18
C GLY A 206 -3.24 7.74 21.46
N ARG A 207 -3.37 6.72 20.62
CA ARG A 207 -2.59 5.47 20.71
C ARG A 207 -1.30 5.61 19.92
N ARG A 208 -0.17 5.47 20.61
CA ARG A 208 1.14 5.45 19.95
C ARG A 208 1.21 4.30 18.95
N CYS A 209 1.69 4.60 17.75
CA CYS A 209 1.95 3.64 16.69
C CYS A 209 3.46 3.39 16.57
N ASP A 210 3.86 2.13 16.44
CA ASP A 210 5.23 1.73 16.18
C ASP A 210 5.56 1.86 14.70
N VAL A 211 4.56 1.58 13.83
CA VAL A 211 4.62 1.76 12.37
C VAL A 211 3.31 2.37 11.90
N VAL A 212 3.38 3.25 10.94
CA VAL A 212 2.20 3.78 10.26
C VAL A 212 2.21 3.36 8.80
N LEU A 213 1.19 2.61 8.41
CA LEU A 213 0.89 2.31 7.00
C LEU A 213 0.02 3.44 6.45
N ARG A 214 0.57 4.23 5.56
CA ARG A 214 -0.17 5.26 4.86
C ARG A 214 -0.83 4.68 3.61
N HIS A 215 -2.12 4.41 3.68
CA HIS A 215 -2.98 4.11 2.54
C HIS A 215 -3.83 5.34 2.21
N TYR A 216 -3.17 6.44 1.90
CA TYR A 216 -3.78 7.73 1.59
C TYR A 216 -3.00 8.38 0.45
N LYS A 217 -3.69 8.87 -0.57
CA LYS A 217 -3.04 9.40 -1.78
C LYS A 217 -2.09 10.55 -1.45
N THR A 218 -0.91 10.51 -2.03
CA THR A 218 0.15 11.51 -1.77
C THR A 218 -0.27 12.90 -2.22
N ASP A 219 -0.94 13.01 -3.36
CA ASP A 219 -1.47 14.27 -3.90
C ASP A 219 -2.59 14.88 -3.04
N TRP A 220 -3.24 14.07 -2.22
CA TRP A 220 -4.24 14.56 -1.26
C TRP A 220 -3.61 15.02 0.05
N TRP A 221 -2.41 14.57 0.34
CA TRP A 221 -1.73 14.92 1.59
C TRP A 221 -1.17 16.34 1.51
N GLY A 222 -1.80 17.27 2.22
CA GLY A 222 -1.45 18.69 2.21
C GLY A 222 -2.01 19.51 1.04
N GLU A 223 -2.57 18.88 0.01
CA GLU A 223 -3.15 19.58 -1.16
C GLU A 223 -4.68 19.52 -1.19
N ARG A 224 -5.27 18.54 -0.50
CA ARG A 224 -6.72 18.39 -0.45
C ARG A 224 -7.34 19.40 0.52
N LEU A 225 -8.27 20.18 0.02
CA LEU A 225 -9.10 21.01 0.89
C LEU A 225 -9.98 20.15 1.80
N PRO A 226 -10.22 20.57 3.04
CA PRO A 226 -11.17 19.91 3.93
C PRO A 226 -12.54 19.80 3.26
N VAL A 227 -13.14 18.63 3.35
CA VAL A 227 -14.50 18.40 2.81
C VAL A 227 -15.57 18.97 3.75
N ARG A 228 -15.23 19.12 5.03
CA ARG A 228 -16.10 19.63 6.09
C ARG A 228 -15.45 20.81 6.77
N ASP A 229 -16.24 21.80 7.13
CA ASP A 229 -15.77 23.02 7.80
C ASP A 229 -15.12 22.77 9.18
N ASP A 230 -15.44 21.63 9.82
CA ASP A 230 -14.87 21.20 11.09
C ASP A 230 -13.60 20.32 10.92
N GLU A 231 -13.20 20.01 9.71
CA GLU A 231 -11.93 19.33 9.42
C GLU A 231 -10.80 20.35 9.43
N ALA A 232 -9.84 20.18 10.32
CA ALA A 232 -8.63 20.96 10.25
C ALA A 232 -7.86 20.58 8.98
N PRO A 233 -7.43 21.56 8.15
CA PRO A 233 -6.50 21.26 7.07
C PRO A 233 -5.24 20.64 7.69
N PHE A 234 -4.56 19.78 6.92
CA PHE A 234 -3.24 19.33 7.35
C PHE A 234 -2.39 20.56 7.62
N PRO A 235 -1.72 20.65 8.78
CA PRO A 235 -0.68 21.63 8.94
C PRO A 235 0.32 21.42 7.79
N ASP A 236 0.66 22.48 7.10
CA ASP A 236 1.77 22.44 6.17
C ASP A 236 2.96 21.81 6.88
N PRO A 237 3.60 20.81 6.25
CA PRO A 237 4.70 20.09 6.85
C PRO A 237 5.88 21.01 7.20
#